data_10018331744cc0d2ec206be2bc503b7c
#
_entry.id   10018331744cc0d2ec206be2bc503b7c
#
_cell.length_a   1.000
_cell.length_b   1.000
_cell.length_c   1.000
_cell.angle_alpha   90.00
_cell.angle_beta   90.00
_cell.angle_gamma   90.00
#
_symmetry.space_group_name_H-M   'P 1'
#
loop_
_entity.id
_entity.type
_entity.pdbx_description
1 polymer ?
#
loop_
_entity_poly.entity_id
_entity_poly.type
_entity_poly.pdbx_seq_one_letter_code
_entity_poly.pdbx_strand_id
1 'polypeptide(L)'
;AGRMLSASVLETANQMYPTSQDLRRHLASLYGTDMSTNCFRRGQSHIVELTFTYVRDEFLSRKNVLTSQVLELVKETLFSPVVVDNGFDSALFEIEKKQLLASLAADMDDSFYFAHKELDKLFFYDERLKLEYSDLRNRILAETPQSSYSCFQEFLANDRIDFFFLGDFNEVEIQNVLESFNFKGRKGDVKVQYCQPYSNILQEGMIRKNVGQSILELGYHCPSEYGDEQHLPMIVMNGLLGGFAHS
;
A
#
# COMPACT_ATOMS: atom_id res chain seq x y z
N ALA A 1 11.21 -3.19 -0.13
CA ALA A 1 11.63 -2.47 1.08
C ALA A 1 11.62 -0.96 0.84
N GLY A 2 12.42 -0.44 -0.11
CA GLY A 2 12.51 1.02 -0.36
C GLY A 2 11.16 1.69 -0.62
N ARG A 3 10.28 1.12 -1.45
CA ARG A 3 8.93 1.65 -1.70
C ARG A 3 8.06 1.72 -0.43
N MET A 4 8.14 0.70 0.43
CA MET A 4 7.39 0.67 1.69
C MET A 4 7.86 1.79 2.63
N LEU A 5 9.19 1.89 2.83
CA LEU A 5 9.76 2.94 3.67
C LEU A 5 9.51 4.34 3.11
N SER A 6 9.63 4.52 1.79
CA SER A 6 9.28 5.80 1.17
C SER A 6 7.82 6.18 1.45
N ALA A 7 6.90 5.24 1.30
CA ALA A 7 5.48 5.48 1.58
C ALA A 7 5.26 5.90 3.05
N SER A 8 5.85 5.18 4.02
CA SER A 8 5.75 5.52 5.44
C SER A 8 6.31 6.91 5.76
N VAL A 9 7.48 7.25 5.18
CA VAL A 9 8.08 8.59 5.40
C VAL A 9 7.21 9.70 4.81
N LEU A 10 6.62 9.49 3.63
CA LEU A 10 5.73 10.49 3.00
C LEU A 10 4.46 10.75 3.81
N GLU A 11 3.95 9.74 4.53
CA GLU A 11 2.80 9.89 5.43
C GLU A 11 3.12 10.70 6.68
N THR A 12 4.40 10.78 7.05
CA THR A 12 4.82 11.33 8.34
C THR A 12 5.12 12.82 8.29
N ALA A 13 5.76 13.32 7.22
CA ALA A 13 6.21 14.71 7.14
C ALA A 13 6.49 15.15 5.70
N ASN A 14 6.42 16.46 5.47
CA ASN A 14 6.91 17.13 4.25
C ASN A 14 7.61 18.44 4.63
N GLN A 15 8.18 19.15 3.66
CA GLN A 15 8.93 20.39 3.97
C GLN A 15 8.08 21.48 4.62
N MET A 16 6.78 21.56 4.29
CA MET A 16 5.87 22.52 4.90
C MET A 16 5.50 22.12 6.33
N TYR A 17 5.42 20.83 6.61
CA TYR A 17 5.13 20.24 7.92
C TYR A 17 6.20 19.23 8.27
N PRO A 18 7.38 19.69 8.79
CA PRO A 18 8.57 18.86 8.87
C PRO A 18 8.58 17.86 10.03
N THR A 19 7.54 17.86 10.86
CA THR A 19 7.35 16.85 11.91
C THR A 19 5.99 16.16 11.78
N SER A 20 5.91 14.92 12.24
CA SER A 20 4.64 14.18 12.30
C SER A 20 3.57 14.94 13.09
N GLN A 21 3.97 15.68 14.12
CA GLN A 21 3.04 16.49 14.91
C GLN A 21 2.49 17.67 14.10
N ASP A 22 3.31 18.35 13.33
CA ASP A 22 2.89 19.48 12.52
C ASP A 22 1.94 19.03 11.40
N LEU A 23 2.27 17.94 10.70
CA LEU A 23 1.41 17.37 9.66
C LEU A 23 0.06 16.92 10.25
N ARG A 24 0.06 16.20 11.36
CA ARG A 24 -1.18 15.75 12.02
C ARG A 24 -2.04 16.91 12.52
N ARG A 25 -1.42 17.99 13.04
CA ARG A 25 -2.13 19.21 13.41
C ARG A 25 -2.75 19.89 12.20
N HIS A 26 -2.02 19.91 11.09
CA HIS A 26 -2.55 20.46 9.84
C HIS A 26 -3.74 19.64 9.34
N LEU A 27 -3.62 18.30 9.26
CA LEU A 27 -4.73 17.41 8.89
C LEU A 27 -5.95 17.60 9.79
N ALA A 28 -5.74 17.75 11.09
CA ALA A 28 -6.82 18.06 12.04
C ALA A 28 -7.47 19.42 11.75
N SER A 29 -6.70 20.44 11.38
CA SER A 29 -7.21 21.77 10.98
C SER A 29 -7.99 21.74 9.67
N LEU A 30 -7.73 20.74 8.81
CA LEU A 30 -8.48 20.44 7.60
C LEU A 30 -9.71 19.54 7.91
N TYR A 31 -10.42 19.86 8.98
CA TYR A 31 -11.64 19.16 9.43
C TYR A 31 -11.44 17.66 9.69
N GLY A 32 -10.25 17.28 10.13
CA GLY A 32 -9.93 15.88 10.40
C GLY A 32 -9.72 15.08 9.12
N THR A 33 -9.17 15.70 8.09
CA THR A 33 -8.71 14.97 6.90
C THR A 33 -7.81 13.82 7.31
N ASP A 34 -8.11 12.62 6.82
CA ASP A 34 -7.26 11.46 6.98
C ASP A 34 -6.31 11.32 5.79
N MET A 35 -5.08 10.93 6.08
CA MET A 35 -4.04 10.65 5.10
C MET A 35 -3.39 9.35 5.47
N SER A 36 -3.34 8.42 4.53
CA SER A 36 -2.71 7.12 4.71
C SER A 36 -1.94 6.70 3.47
N THR A 37 -0.90 5.91 3.69
CA THR A 37 -0.13 5.27 2.62
C THR A 37 -0.20 3.75 2.74
N ASN A 38 -0.14 3.09 1.60
CA ASN A 38 -0.06 1.64 1.55
C ASN A 38 0.90 1.20 0.44
N CYS A 39 1.58 0.09 0.64
CA CYS A 39 2.43 -0.52 -0.38
C CYS A 39 2.10 -2.00 -0.47
N PHE A 40 1.48 -2.39 -1.55
CA PHE A 40 1.00 -3.76 -1.74
C PHE A 40 1.31 -4.26 -3.15
N ARG A 41 0.99 -5.51 -3.39
CA ARG A 41 1.23 -6.17 -4.66
C ARG A 41 -0.07 -6.57 -5.33
N ARG A 42 -0.13 -6.37 -6.64
CA ARG A 42 -1.15 -6.95 -7.52
C ARG A 42 -0.46 -7.64 -8.69
N GLY A 43 -0.60 -8.96 -8.75
CA GLY A 43 0.12 -9.75 -9.73
C GLY A 43 1.63 -9.51 -9.66
N GLN A 44 2.23 -9.07 -10.76
CA GLN A 44 3.65 -8.75 -10.85
C GLN A 44 4.00 -7.29 -10.52
N SER A 45 2.98 -6.45 -10.25
CA SER A 45 3.17 -5.03 -10.00
C SER A 45 3.15 -4.70 -8.52
N HIS A 46 4.07 -3.82 -8.09
CA HIS A 46 4.02 -3.18 -6.79
C HIS A 46 3.28 -1.86 -6.92
N ILE A 47 2.34 -1.62 -6.03
CA ILE A 47 1.52 -0.42 -5.99
C ILE A 47 1.85 0.32 -4.70
N VAL A 48 2.19 1.60 -4.84
CA VAL A 48 2.22 2.54 -3.73
C VAL A 48 0.95 3.38 -3.84
N GLU A 49 0.13 3.32 -2.83
CA GLU A 49 -1.13 4.05 -2.73
C GLU A 49 -1.00 5.16 -1.71
N LEU A 50 -1.50 6.34 -2.04
CA LEU A 50 -1.61 7.49 -1.16
C LEU A 50 -3.07 7.91 -1.15
N THR A 51 -3.72 7.81 -0.01
CA THR A 51 -5.16 8.05 0.14
C THR A 51 -5.41 9.24 1.03
N PHE A 52 -6.30 10.12 0.58
CA PHE A 52 -6.83 11.24 1.37
C PHE A 52 -8.34 11.11 1.48
N THR A 53 -8.84 11.13 2.71
CA THR A 53 -10.28 11.09 3.00
C THR A 53 -10.68 12.34 3.77
N TYR A 54 -11.64 13.10 3.27
CA TYR A 54 -12.06 14.34 3.87
C TYR A 54 -13.55 14.61 3.63
N VAL A 55 -14.12 15.54 4.41
CA VAL A 55 -15.53 15.89 4.31
C VAL A 55 -15.79 16.75 3.06
N ARG A 56 -17.00 16.65 2.52
CA ARG A 56 -17.42 17.51 1.38
C ARG A 56 -17.43 18.98 1.76
N ASP A 57 -16.92 19.80 0.85
CA ASP A 57 -16.86 21.26 1.00
C ASP A 57 -18.23 21.89 1.26
N GLU A 58 -19.32 21.33 0.71
CA GLU A 58 -20.66 21.87 0.87
C GLU A 58 -21.18 21.82 2.32
N PHE A 59 -20.65 20.92 3.16
CA PHE A 59 -21.01 20.81 4.57
C PHE A 59 -20.23 21.79 5.45
N LEU A 60 -19.29 22.52 4.87
CA LEU A 60 -18.41 23.41 5.61
C LEU A 60 -18.91 24.86 5.57
N SER A 61 -18.54 25.62 6.59
CA SER A 61 -18.85 27.06 6.67
C SER A 61 -18.16 27.87 5.56
N ARG A 62 -16.98 27.41 5.13
CA ARG A 62 -16.25 27.96 3.98
C ARG A 62 -16.33 26.95 2.84
N LYS A 63 -17.11 27.27 1.84
CA LYS A 63 -17.32 26.39 0.68
C LYS A 63 -16.15 26.47 -0.29
N ASN A 64 -15.86 25.35 -0.97
CA ASN A 64 -14.89 25.20 -2.06
C ASN A 64 -13.43 25.55 -1.70
N VAL A 65 -13.00 25.28 -0.48
CA VAL A 65 -11.63 25.57 -0.01
C VAL A 65 -10.89 24.30 0.39
N LEU A 66 -11.59 23.34 0.99
CA LEU A 66 -10.95 22.16 1.55
C LEU A 66 -10.35 21.26 0.46
N THR A 67 -11.07 21.00 -0.63
CA THR A 67 -10.57 20.19 -1.74
C THR A 67 -9.29 20.76 -2.33
N SER A 68 -9.20 22.08 -2.56
CA SER A 68 -7.98 22.70 -3.07
C SER A 68 -6.82 22.62 -2.06
N GLN A 69 -7.09 22.76 -0.77
CA GLN A 69 -6.07 22.61 0.28
C GLN A 69 -5.55 21.17 0.38
N VAL A 70 -6.43 20.18 0.26
CA VAL A 70 -6.03 18.76 0.23
C VAL A 70 -5.19 18.47 -1.01
N LEU A 71 -5.58 18.96 -2.19
CA LEU A 71 -4.79 18.77 -3.41
C LEU A 71 -3.42 19.46 -3.34
N GLU A 72 -3.32 20.60 -2.67
CA GLU A 72 -2.03 21.24 -2.39
C GLU A 72 -1.19 20.38 -1.45
N LEU A 73 -1.79 19.80 -0.41
CA LEU A 73 -1.09 18.87 0.48
C LEU A 73 -0.61 17.61 -0.26
N VAL A 74 -1.39 17.06 -1.18
CA VAL A 74 -0.95 15.97 -2.07
C VAL A 74 0.32 16.37 -2.83
N LYS A 75 0.31 17.59 -3.41
CA LYS A 75 1.46 18.12 -4.14
C LYS A 75 2.70 18.26 -3.25
N GLU A 76 2.54 18.88 -2.07
CA GLU A 76 3.63 19.02 -1.10
C GLU A 76 4.18 17.65 -0.65
N THR A 77 3.32 16.69 -0.39
CA THR A 77 3.73 15.34 0.00
C THR A 77 4.55 14.66 -1.09
N LEU A 78 4.16 14.79 -2.36
CA LEU A 78 4.84 14.13 -3.47
C LEU A 78 6.11 14.86 -3.94
N PHE A 79 6.16 16.19 -3.87
CA PHE A 79 7.24 16.96 -4.48
C PHE A 79 8.16 17.66 -3.49
N SER A 80 7.76 17.72 -2.22
CA SER A 80 8.50 18.41 -1.17
C SER A 80 8.69 17.52 0.08
N PRO A 81 9.19 16.28 -0.05
CA PRO A 81 9.53 15.47 1.13
C PRO A 81 10.65 16.13 1.94
N VAL A 82 10.77 15.78 3.23
CA VAL A 82 11.89 16.25 4.06
C VAL A 82 13.17 15.53 3.67
N VAL A 83 14.09 16.24 3.04
CA VAL A 83 15.33 15.70 2.48
C VAL A 83 16.55 16.39 3.10
N VAL A 84 17.52 15.59 3.52
CA VAL A 84 18.82 16.01 4.06
C VAL A 84 19.91 15.14 3.43
N ASP A 85 20.99 15.73 2.97
CA ASP A 85 22.16 15.03 2.39
C ASP A 85 21.79 13.99 1.30
N ASN A 86 20.91 14.39 0.37
CA ASN A 86 20.38 13.54 -0.71
C ASN A 86 19.66 12.27 -0.25
N GLY A 87 19.09 12.28 0.95
CA GLY A 87 18.27 11.21 1.51
C GLY A 87 17.07 11.77 2.25
N PHE A 88 16.13 10.94 2.63
CA PHE A 88 15.10 11.34 3.59
C PHE A 88 15.76 11.79 4.90
N ASP A 89 15.12 12.66 5.68
CA ASP A 89 15.61 13.00 7.03
C ASP A 89 15.87 11.73 7.84
N SER A 90 17.08 11.61 8.37
CA SER A 90 17.54 10.38 9.03
C SER A 90 16.74 10.06 10.30
N ALA A 91 16.30 11.07 11.04
CA ALA A 91 15.55 10.85 12.27
C ALA A 91 14.14 10.32 11.97
N LEU A 92 13.44 10.92 10.98
CA LEU A 92 12.16 10.45 10.53
C LEU A 92 12.27 9.04 9.93
N PHE A 93 13.26 8.83 9.07
CA PHE A 93 13.47 7.54 8.42
C PHE A 93 13.68 6.39 9.41
N GLU A 94 14.51 6.57 10.42
CA GLU A 94 14.80 5.52 11.42
C GLU A 94 13.57 5.22 12.30
N ILE A 95 12.74 6.22 12.58
CA ILE A 95 11.47 6.01 13.30
C ILE A 95 10.55 5.12 12.45
N GLU A 96 10.34 5.49 11.19
CA GLU A 96 9.45 4.74 10.28
C GLU A 96 9.99 3.33 9.99
N LYS A 97 11.30 3.19 9.81
CA LYS A 97 11.95 1.89 9.65
C LYS A 97 11.72 0.98 10.85
N LYS A 98 11.85 1.53 12.06
CA LYS A 98 11.59 0.79 13.31
C LYS A 98 10.12 0.40 13.43
N GLN A 99 9.19 1.29 13.09
CA GLN A 99 7.76 1.01 13.12
C GLN A 99 7.39 -0.07 12.10
N LEU A 100 7.91 0.01 10.87
CA LEU A 100 7.67 -0.99 9.84
C LEU A 100 8.21 -2.37 10.24
N LEU A 101 9.39 -2.44 10.85
CA LEU A 101 9.94 -3.69 11.37
C LEU A 101 9.11 -4.27 12.52
N ALA A 102 8.57 -3.42 13.39
CA ALA A 102 7.69 -3.83 14.48
C ALA A 102 6.34 -4.35 13.96
N SER A 103 5.74 -3.66 12.99
CA SER A 103 4.51 -4.10 12.34
C SER A 103 4.70 -5.45 11.66
N LEU A 104 5.77 -5.60 10.89
CA LEU A 104 6.10 -6.85 10.22
C LEU A 104 6.31 -8.03 11.19
N ALA A 105 6.87 -7.76 12.37
CA ALA A 105 7.01 -8.77 13.42
C ALA A 105 5.64 -9.12 14.03
N ALA A 106 4.80 -8.12 14.28
CA ALA A 106 3.45 -8.33 14.81
C ALA A 106 2.56 -9.13 13.85
N ASP A 107 2.68 -8.89 12.53
CA ASP A 107 1.96 -9.67 11.52
C ASP A 107 2.30 -11.16 11.58
N MET A 108 3.55 -11.52 11.90
CA MET A 108 3.97 -12.91 12.05
C MET A 108 3.49 -13.57 13.34
N ASP A 109 3.09 -12.79 14.35
CA ASP A 109 2.44 -13.28 15.56
C ASP A 109 0.95 -13.57 15.32
N ASP A 110 0.32 -12.96 14.31
CA ASP A 110 -1.01 -13.33 13.84
C ASP A 110 -0.97 -14.73 13.20
N SER A 111 -1.72 -15.65 13.80
CA SER A 111 -1.69 -17.04 13.37
C SER A 111 -2.36 -17.27 12.01
N PHE A 112 -3.35 -16.45 11.62
CA PHE A 112 -3.96 -16.52 10.29
C PHE A 112 -3.00 -16.00 9.22
N TYR A 113 -2.40 -14.84 9.46
CA TYR A 113 -1.39 -14.31 8.56
C TYR A 113 -0.22 -15.28 8.36
N PHE A 114 0.24 -15.87 9.47
CA PHE A 114 1.31 -16.88 9.43
C PHE A 114 0.90 -18.10 8.59
N ALA A 115 -0.30 -18.68 8.82
CA ALA A 115 -0.80 -19.82 8.07
C ALA A 115 -0.90 -19.50 6.56
N HIS A 116 -1.41 -18.30 6.23
CA HIS A 116 -1.49 -17.82 4.86
C HIS A 116 -0.10 -17.74 4.19
N LYS A 117 0.90 -17.22 4.89
CA LYS A 117 2.28 -17.18 4.37
C LYS A 117 2.91 -18.55 4.18
N GLU A 118 2.59 -19.49 5.02
CA GLU A 118 3.03 -20.89 4.84
C GLU A 118 2.32 -21.56 3.66
N LEU A 119 1.03 -21.24 3.43
CA LEU A 119 0.32 -21.67 2.23
C LEU A 119 0.95 -21.07 0.96
N ASP A 120 1.29 -19.77 0.95
CA ASP A 120 1.95 -19.12 -0.18
C ASP A 120 3.21 -19.87 -0.63
N LYS A 121 4.01 -20.37 0.31
CA LYS A 121 5.24 -21.14 0.03
C LYS A 121 4.97 -22.46 -0.69
N LEU A 122 3.86 -23.11 -0.34
CA LEU A 122 3.45 -24.36 -0.97
C LEU A 122 2.78 -24.14 -2.31
N PHE A 123 1.94 -23.09 -2.39
CA PHE A 123 1.04 -22.88 -3.51
C PHE A 123 1.72 -22.24 -4.72
N PHE A 124 2.55 -21.19 -4.52
CA PHE A 124 3.14 -20.44 -5.62
C PHE A 124 4.44 -21.07 -6.14
N TYR A 125 4.60 -21.07 -7.47
CA TYR A 125 5.88 -21.43 -8.11
C TYR A 125 6.85 -20.27 -8.19
N ASP A 126 6.35 -19.04 -8.30
CA ASP A 126 7.17 -17.83 -8.39
C ASP A 126 7.71 -17.44 -7.01
N GLU A 127 9.04 -17.55 -6.85
CA GLU A 127 9.73 -17.20 -5.59
C GLU A 127 9.46 -15.77 -5.12
N ARG A 128 9.13 -14.87 -6.05
CA ARG A 128 8.77 -13.50 -5.70
C ARG A 128 7.45 -13.41 -4.92
N LEU A 129 6.58 -14.41 -5.04
CA LEU A 129 5.31 -14.52 -4.31
C LEU A 129 5.48 -15.22 -2.97
N LYS A 130 6.56 -15.96 -2.79
CA LYS A 130 6.91 -16.69 -1.57
C LYS A 130 7.79 -15.87 -0.63
N LEU A 131 7.83 -14.53 -0.75
CA LEU A 131 8.76 -13.72 0.02
C LEU A 131 8.64 -14.00 1.52
N GLU A 132 9.70 -14.52 2.09
CA GLU A 132 9.77 -14.86 3.50
C GLU A 132 9.92 -13.61 4.38
N TYR A 133 9.41 -13.72 5.59
CA TYR A 133 9.57 -12.70 6.61
C TYR A 133 11.04 -12.28 6.82
N SER A 134 11.94 -13.28 6.92
CA SER A 134 13.36 -13.06 7.13
C SER A 134 13.99 -12.23 5.99
N ASP A 135 13.61 -12.52 4.75
CA ASP A 135 14.13 -11.82 3.58
C ASP A 135 13.63 -10.40 3.50
N LEU A 136 12.32 -10.19 3.73
CA LEU A 136 11.75 -8.85 3.76
C LEU A 136 12.35 -8.01 4.88
N ARG A 137 12.47 -8.60 6.08
CA ARG A 137 13.11 -7.97 7.23
C ARG A 137 14.56 -7.56 6.93
N ASN A 138 15.35 -8.45 6.34
CA ASN A 138 16.74 -8.16 5.99
C ASN A 138 16.85 -7.06 4.93
N ARG A 139 15.97 -7.04 3.94
CA ARG A 139 15.89 -5.97 2.94
C ARG A 139 15.53 -4.63 3.58
N ILE A 140 14.59 -4.59 4.53
CA ILE A 140 14.25 -3.35 5.26
C ILE A 140 15.44 -2.90 6.12
N LEU A 141 16.13 -3.82 6.79
CA LEU A 141 17.32 -3.48 7.60
C LEU A 141 18.46 -2.90 6.76
N ALA A 142 18.62 -3.34 5.52
CA ALA A 142 19.65 -2.86 4.60
C ALA A 142 19.34 -1.48 3.99
N GLU A 143 18.09 -1.01 4.05
CA GLU A 143 17.72 0.29 3.49
C GLU A 143 18.33 1.43 4.30
N THR A 144 18.70 2.49 3.59
CA THR A 144 19.20 3.75 4.12
C THR A 144 18.31 4.91 3.71
N PRO A 145 18.39 6.08 4.36
CA PRO A 145 17.69 7.28 3.91
C PRO A 145 17.93 7.60 2.44
N GLN A 146 19.16 7.42 1.96
CA GLN A 146 19.55 7.71 0.58
C GLN A 146 19.00 6.67 -0.40
N SER A 147 19.09 5.36 -0.06
CA SER A 147 18.58 4.31 -0.95
C SER A 147 17.06 4.39 -1.12
N SER A 148 16.35 4.65 -0.03
CA SER A 148 14.89 4.78 -0.05
C SER A 148 14.45 6.06 -0.77
N TYR A 149 15.18 7.17 -0.59
CA TYR A 149 14.89 8.40 -1.33
C TYR A 149 15.16 8.24 -2.83
N SER A 150 16.25 7.59 -3.21
CA SER A 150 16.51 7.26 -4.63
C SER A 150 15.42 6.37 -5.22
N CYS A 151 14.95 5.38 -4.48
CA CYS A 151 13.83 4.54 -4.88
C CYS A 151 12.54 5.35 -5.05
N PHE A 152 12.28 6.31 -4.15
CA PHE A 152 11.16 7.24 -4.26
C PHE A 152 11.23 8.08 -5.54
N GLN A 153 12.38 8.69 -5.80
CA GLN A 153 12.59 9.49 -7.01
C GLN A 153 12.39 8.65 -8.28
N GLU A 154 12.89 7.42 -8.29
CA GLU A 154 12.76 6.50 -9.42
C GLU A 154 11.29 6.18 -9.70
N PHE A 155 10.51 5.75 -8.70
CA PHE A 155 9.11 5.40 -8.95
C PHE A 155 8.24 6.63 -9.22
N LEU A 156 8.49 7.77 -8.57
CA LEU A 156 7.80 9.01 -8.87
C LEU A 156 8.11 9.49 -10.30
N ALA A 157 9.31 9.24 -10.82
CA ALA A 157 9.70 9.63 -12.18
C ALA A 157 9.18 8.67 -13.26
N ASN A 158 9.10 7.36 -12.99
CA ASN A 158 8.96 6.34 -14.03
C ASN A 158 7.69 5.51 -13.94
N ASP A 159 7.11 5.33 -12.74
CA ASP A 159 5.93 4.48 -12.58
C ASP A 159 4.69 5.16 -13.17
N ARG A 160 3.74 4.35 -13.62
CA ARG A 160 2.41 4.82 -13.96
C ARG A 160 1.74 5.42 -12.73
N ILE A 161 1.06 6.55 -12.88
CA ILE A 161 0.30 7.21 -11.83
C ILE A 161 -1.14 7.29 -12.30
N ASP A 162 -2.03 6.79 -11.48
CA ASP A 162 -3.47 6.88 -11.66
C ASP A 162 -4.06 7.66 -10.47
N PHE A 163 -4.94 8.61 -10.75
CA PHE A 163 -5.67 9.37 -9.76
C PHE A 163 -7.13 8.92 -9.73
N PHE A 164 -7.62 8.58 -8.57
CA PHE A 164 -8.99 8.19 -8.34
C PHE A 164 -9.69 9.20 -7.43
N PHE A 165 -10.81 9.73 -7.87
CA PHE A 165 -11.64 10.64 -7.10
C PHE A 165 -13.01 10.01 -6.91
N LEU A 166 -13.40 9.82 -5.66
CA LEU A 166 -14.70 9.27 -5.28
C LEU A 166 -15.44 10.31 -4.44
N GLY A 167 -16.51 10.87 -4.99
CA GLY A 167 -17.31 11.89 -4.33
C GLY A 167 -17.92 12.87 -5.32
N ASP A 168 -18.36 13.99 -4.81
CA ASP A 168 -18.89 15.10 -5.61
C ASP A 168 -17.81 16.18 -5.76
N PHE A 169 -17.22 16.26 -6.93
CA PHE A 169 -16.10 17.12 -7.25
C PHE A 169 -16.38 17.96 -8.49
N ASN A 170 -15.74 19.12 -8.56
CA ASN A 170 -15.66 19.89 -9.79
C ASN A 170 -14.53 19.33 -10.65
N GLU A 171 -14.89 18.60 -11.71
CA GLU A 171 -13.92 17.93 -12.59
C GLU A 171 -12.92 18.91 -13.21
N VAL A 172 -13.35 20.11 -13.58
CA VAL A 172 -12.48 21.14 -14.20
C VAL A 172 -11.44 21.63 -13.20
N GLU A 173 -11.83 21.82 -11.93
CA GLU A 173 -10.92 22.25 -10.87
C GLU A 173 -9.87 21.18 -10.60
N ILE A 174 -10.29 19.93 -10.47
CA ILE A 174 -9.38 18.79 -10.29
C ILE A 174 -8.41 18.69 -11.46
N GLN A 175 -8.90 18.73 -12.69
CA GLN A 175 -8.05 18.65 -13.88
C GLN A 175 -6.99 19.75 -13.90
N ASN A 176 -7.37 20.99 -13.63
CA ASN A 176 -6.43 22.12 -13.58
C ASN A 176 -5.33 21.92 -12.53
N VAL A 177 -5.68 21.38 -11.35
CA VAL A 177 -4.69 21.12 -10.30
C VAL A 177 -3.78 19.97 -10.70
N LEU A 178 -4.31 18.87 -11.23
CA LEU A 178 -3.50 17.74 -11.69
C LEU A 178 -2.54 18.13 -12.83
N GLU A 179 -2.97 18.98 -13.75
CA GLU A 179 -2.09 19.54 -14.79
C GLU A 179 -0.93 20.33 -14.18
N SER A 180 -1.17 21.03 -13.05
CA SER A 180 -0.13 21.77 -12.33
C SER A 180 0.96 20.89 -11.72
N PHE A 181 0.71 19.58 -11.53
CA PHE A 181 1.72 18.63 -11.08
C PHE A 181 2.79 18.34 -12.14
N ASN A 182 2.49 18.68 -13.38
CA ASN A 182 3.40 18.59 -14.51
C ASN A 182 4.03 17.19 -14.69
N PHE A 183 3.26 16.14 -14.43
CA PHE A 183 3.71 14.79 -14.72
C PHE A 183 3.86 14.58 -16.22
N LYS A 184 5.00 14.07 -16.62
CA LYS A 184 5.22 13.66 -18.01
C LYS A 184 4.35 12.45 -18.31
N GLY A 185 3.73 12.44 -19.50
CA GLY A 185 2.96 11.27 -19.95
C GLY A 185 3.82 10.01 -19.93
N ARG A 186 3.32 8.96 -19.33
CA ARG A 186 4.01 7.69 -19.16
C ARG A 186 3.24 6.59 -19.84
N LYS A 187 3.93 5.75 -20.59
CA LYS A 187 3.37 4.54 -21.20
C LYS A 187 4.01 3.36 -20.47
N GLY A 188 3.24 2.68 -19.67
CA GLY A 188 3.67 1.46 -19.00
C GLY A 188 2.52 0.48 -18.92
N ASP A 189 2.76 -0.76 -19.32
CA ASP A 189 1.79 -1.83 -19.08
C ASP A 189 1.92 -2.28 -17.62
N VAL A 190 0.84 -2.10 -16.87
CA VAL A 190 0.76 -2.63 -15.51
C VAL A 190 0.35 -4.09 -15.58
N LYS A 191 1.26 -5.00 -15.22
CA LYS A 191 1.02 -6.43 -15.22
C LYS A 191 0.37 -6.84 -13.90
N VAL A 192 -0.94 -6.65 -13.81
CA VAL A 192 -1.72 -7.04 -12.62
C VAL A 192 -2.10 -8.52 -12.64
N GLN A 193 -2.15 -9.15 -13.80
CA GLN A 193 -2.44 -10.57 -13.92
C GLN A 193 -1.22 -11.39 -13.51
N TYR A 194 -1.49 -12.46 -12.78
CA TYR A 194 -0.53 -13.49 -12.47
C TYR A 194 -1.06 -14.81 -13.00
N CYS A 195 -0.29 -15.44 -13.89
CA CYS A 195 -0.64 -16.73 -14.45
C CYS A 195 0.25 -17.80 -13.80
N GLN A 196 -0.36 -18.69 -13.05
CA GLN A 196 0.32 -19.86 -12.48
C GLN A 196 -0.08 -21.11 -13.26
N PRO A 197 0.86 -21.97 -13.65
CA PRO A 197 0.53 -23.25 -14.26
C PRO A 197 -0.35 -24.09 -13.33
N TYR A 198 -1.39 -24.67 -13.87
CA TYR A 198 -2.21 -25.62 -13.14
C TYR A 198 -1.38 -26.83 -12.71
N SER A 199 -1.57 -27.25 -11.46
CA SER A 199 -0.99 -28.49 -10.93
C SER A 199 -2.09 -29.28 -10.23
N ASN A 200 -2.12 -30.57 -10.48
CA ASN A 200 -2.97 -31.54 -9.77
C ASN A 200 -2.23 -32.25 -8.62
N ILE A 201 -1.04 -31.79 -8.29
CA ILE A 201 -0.25 -32.34 -7.20
C ILE A 201 -0.74 -31.72 -5.89
N LEU A 202 -1.24 -32.55 -4.99
CA LEU A 202 -1.55 -32.13 -3.63
C LEU A 202 -0.24 -31.85 -2.88
N GLN A 203 -0.14 -30.69 -2.29
CA GLN A 203 0.92 -30.31 -1.37
C GLN A 203 0.32 -30.06 0.00
N GLU A 204 0.91 -30.64 1.03
CA GLU A 204 0.47 -30.49 2.42
C GLU A 204 1.63 -30.02 3.27
N GLY A 205 1.33 -29.11 4.22
CA GLY A 205 2.27 -28.68 5.23
C GLY A 205 1.57 -28.67 6.61
N MET A 206 2.26 -29.10 7.64
CA MET A 206 1.78 -29.01 9.02
C MET A 206 2.85 -28.36 9.87
N ILE A 207 2.50 -27.23 10.48
CA ILE A 207 3.39 -26.52 11.39
C ILE A 207 2.75 -26.49 12.76
N ARG A 208 3.50 -26.88 13.76
CA ARG A 208 3.05 -26.86 15.17
C ARG A 208 3.59 -25.62 15.85
N LYS A 209 2.68 -24.77 16.28
CA LYS A 209 2.94 -23.63 17.16
C LYS A 209 2.29 -23.89 18.52
N ASN A 210 2.81 -23.27 19.56
CA ASN A 210 2.21 -23.34 20.89
C ASN A 210 1.06 -22.30 20.99
N VAL A 211 -0.04 -22.57 20.28
CA VAL A 211 -1.24 -21.73 20.24
C VAL A 211 -2.45 -22.59 20.59
N GLY A 212 -3.47 -21.96 21.15
CA GLY A 212 -4.70 -22.65 21.59
C GLY A 212 -5.69 -23.00 20.48
N GLN A 213 -5.42 -22.60 19.23
CA GLN A 213 -6.33 -22.78 18.10
C GLN A 213 -5.58 -23.39 16.90
N SER A 214 -6.25 -24.29 16.18
CA SER A 214 -5.76 -24.82 14.90
C SER A 214 -6.34 -23.98 13.76
N ILE A 215 -5.51 -23.67 12.77
CA ILE A 215 -5.89 -22.94 11.56
C ILE A 215 -5.63 -23.86 10.38
N LEU A 216 -6.60 -23.94 9.48
CA LEU A 216 -6.50 -24.65 8.21
C LEU A 216 -6.66 -23.66 7.07
N GLU A 217 -5.66 -23.57 6.23
CA GLU A 217 -5.68 -22.80 4.99
C GLU A 217 -5.68 -23.72 3.78
N LEU A 218 -6.56 -23.46 2.81
CA LEU A 218 -6.70 -24.25 1.60
C LEU A 218 -6.53 -23.36 0.37
N GLY A 219 -5.60 -23.70 -0.50
CA GLY A 219 -5.36 -23.01 -1.77
C GLY A 219 -5.77 -23.85 -2.97
N TYR A 220 -6.59 -23.29 -3.84
CA TYR A 220 -7.02 -23.92 -5.09
C TYR A 220 -6.72 -23.02 -6.27
N HIS A 221 -6.32 -23.64 -7.39
CA HIS A 221 -6.25 -22.94 -8.66
C HIS A 221 -7.66 -22.73 -9.20
N CYS A 222 -8.02 -21.48 -9.45
CA CYS A 222 -9.28 -21.11 -10.07
C CYS A 222 -9.01 -20.40 -11.40
N PRO A 223 -9.61 -20.85 -12.52
CA PRO A 223 -9.42 -20.24 -13.83
C PRO A 223 -10.26 -18.97 -14.04
N SER A 224 -11.12 -18.60 -13.07
CA SER A 224 -11.95 -17.40 -13.16
C SER A 224 -11.15 -16.14 -12.87
N GLU A 225 -11.37 -15.09 -13.65
CA GLU A 225 -10.80 -13.77 -13.45
C GLU A 225 -11.83 -12.81 -12.85
N TYR A 226 -11.34 -11.67 -12.34
CA TYR A 226 -12.21 -10.61 -11.84
C TYR A 226 -13.11 -10.07 -12.96
N GLY A 227 -14.43 -10.08 -12.72
CA GLY A 227 -15.43 -9.64 -13.70
C GLY A 227 -15.98 -10.72 -14.61
N ASP A 228 -15.46 -11.95 -14.58
CA ASP A 228 -16.04 -13.10 -15.27
C ASP A 228 -17.42 -13.46 -14.71
N GLU A 229 -18.22 -14.19 -15.53
CA GLU A 229 -19.50 -14.73 -15.08
C GLU A 229 -19.36 -15.66 -13.85
N GLN A 230 -18.22 -16.34 -13.73
CA GLN A 230 -17.91 -17.23 -12.61
C GLN A 230 -17.39 -16.50 -11.36
N HIS A 231 -17.07 -15.21 -11.45
CA HIS A 231 -16.47 -14.46 -10.35
C HIS A 231 -17.37 -14.40 -9.10
N LEU A 232 -18.62 -14.00 -9.27
CA LEU A 232 -19.58 -13.94 -8.15
C LEU A 232 -19.91 -15.32 -7.55
N PRO A 233 -20.19 -16.37 -8.36
CA PRO A 233 -20.30 -17.73 -7.83
C PRO A 233 -19.07 -18.17 -7.03
N MET A 234 -17.86 -17.82 -7.47
CA MET A 234 -16.61 -18.13 -6.77
C MET A 234 -16.51 -17.44 -5.41
N ILE A 235 -16.92 -16.19 -5.32
CA ILE A 235 -16.96 -15.46 -4.01
C ILE A 235 -17.89 -16.18 -3.04
N VAL A 236 -19.08 -16.56 -3.51
CA VAL A 236 -20.07 -17.29 -2.68
C VAL A 236 -19.51 -18.65 -2.24
N MET A 237 -18.92 -19.39 -3.18
CA MET A 237 -18.30 -20.69 -2.88
C MET A 237 -17.19 -20.55 -1.85
N ASN A 238 -16.28 -19.57 -1.98
CA ASN A 238 -15.23 -19.29 -1.03
C ASN A 238 -15.80 -18.98 0.36
N GLY A 239 -16.89 -18.20 0.42
CA GLY A 239 -17.58 -17.93 1.67
C GLY A 239 -18.15 -19.18 2.35
N LEU A 240 -18.77 -20.08 1.56
CA LEU A 240 -19.32 -21.35 2.06
C LEU A 240 -18.22 -22.33 2.54
N LEU A 241 -17.02 -22.26 1.96
CA LEU A 241 -15.89 -23.10 2.34
C LEU A 241 -15.09 -22.59 3.55
N GLY A 242 -15.44 -21.44 4.11
CA GLY A 242 -14.75 -20.89 5.27
C GLY A 242 -14.12 -19.52 5.06
N GLY A 243 -14.35 -18.88 3.90
CA GLY A 243 -13.82 -17.55 3.60
C GLY A 243 -14.52 -16.39 4.34
N PHE A 244 -15.66 -16.63 4.96
CA PHE A 244 -16.37 -15.63 5.77
C PHE A 244 -16.25 -15.93 7.27
N ALA A 245 -16.24 -14.87 8.08
CA ALA A 245 -16.05 -14.97 9.53
C ALA A 245 -17.12 -15.81 10.27
N HIS A 246 -18.22 -16.15 9.61
CA HIS A 246 -19.37 -16.89 10.17
C HIS A 246 -19.74 -18.14 9.36
N SER A 247 -18.82 -18.64 8.53
CA SER A 247 -19.02 -19.89 7.77
C SER A 247 -18.67 -21.12 8.58
#